data_14eed4c9369d81bc127de1a856ff90a6
#
_entry.id   14eed4c9369d81bc127de1a856ff90a6
#
_cell.length_a   1.000
_cell.length_b   1.000
_cell.length_c   1.000
_cell.angle_alpha   90.00
_cell.angle_beta   90.00
_cell.angle_gamma   90.00
#
_symmetry.space_group_name_H-M   'P 1'
#
loop_
_entity.id
_entity.type
_entity.pdbx_description
1 polymer ?
#
loop_
_entity_poly.entity_id
_entity_poly.type
_entity_poly.pdbx_seq_one_letter_code
_entity_poly.pdbx_strand_id
1 'polypeptide(L)'
;DDIWIPSSSQKNRIYKKFLTPHTRILDLTKTEDEILAQMHEKWRYNIRLASKRGVTVERVNSSKENIDIWIWLLHETLSRDNFAGNSRKYYEIFVSELEKNNQWWLYFASFEGRVIAAGIFVYVLDRAIYYYGASSSKPEDRKQMAPYLLQWHAICEARSRNIPVYDFLWVADPSNPDDTLRWVTDFKEKFWWTLLVLPEKILFPLSWKYSVFLIIFKIKNLTKKK
;
A
#
# COMPACT_ATOMS: atom_id res chain seq x y z
N ASP A 1 -23.08 14.53 16.88
CA ASP A 1 -24.21 13.80 16.25
C ASP A 1 -23.76 12.35 16.06
N ASP A 2 -24.21 11.49 16.98
CA ASP A 2 -23.88 10.06 16.94
C ASP A 2 -24.54 9.40 15.73
N ILE A 3 -23.75 8.88 14.82
CA ILE A 3 -24.25 8.08 13.71
C ILE A 3 -24.77 6.77 14.31
N TRP A 4 -26.10 6.58 14.29
CA TRP A 4 -26.73 5.35 14.74
C TRP A 4 -26.32 4.18 13.82
N ILE A 5 -25.64 3.19 14.39
CA ILE A 5 -25.20 1.97 13.69
C ILE A 5 -26.14 0.82 14.09
N PRO A 6 -26.91 0.23 13.17
CA PRO A 6 -27.78 -0.90 13.47
C PRO A 6 -26.98 -2.10 13.99
N SER A 7 -27.44 -2.71 15.10
CA SER A 7 -26.77 -3.84 15.76
C SER A 7 -26.84 -5.18 15.01
N SER A 8 -27.60 -5.29 13.92
CA SER A 8 -27.71 -6.52 13.14
C SER A 8 -26.83 -6.47 11.90
N SER A 9 -25.57 -6.83 12.05
CA SER A 9 -24.65 -6.98 10.93
C SER A 9 -24.97 -8.25 10.13
N GLN A 10 -25.56 -8.11 8.96
CA GLN A 10 -25.47 -9.17 7.96
C GLN A 10 -24.01 -9.28 7.55
N LYS A 11 -23.31 -10.30 8.05
CA LYS A 11 -21.92 -10.61 7.67
C LYS A 11 -21.86 -10.94 6.19
N ASN A 12 -21.65 -9.95 5.35
CA ASN A 12 -21.50 -10.14 3.92
C ASN A 12 -20.07 -10.61 3.61
N ARG A 13 -19.89 -11.94 3.57
CA ARG A 13 -18.61 -12.63 3.24
C ARG A 13 -18.03 -12.25 1.87
N ILE A 14 -18.78 -11.58 1.01
CA ILE A 14 -18.42 -11.30 -0.38
C ILE A 14 -17.25 -10.31 -0.48
N TYR A 15 -17.17 -9.33 0.44
CA TYR A 15 -16.13 -8.31 0.43
C TYR A 15 -14.89 -8.66 1.28
N LYS A 16 -14.90 -9.75 2.04
CA LYS A 16 -13.72 -10.21 2.81
C LYS A 16 -12.51 -10.57 1.93
N LYS A 17 -12.71 -10.83 0.63
CA LYS A 17 -11.63 -11.25 -0.27
C LYS A 17 -10.76 -10.09 -0.80
N PHE A 18 -11.21 -8.85 -0.75
CA PHE A 18 -10.50 -7.75 -1.41
C PHE A 18 -9.82 -6.75 -0.47
N LEU A 19 -10.24 -6.67 0.79
CA LEU A 19 -9.68 -5.72 1.74
C LEU A 19 -9.59 -6.39 3.12
N THR A 20 -8.39 -6.57 3.61
CA THR A 20 -8.18 -6.94 5.01
C THR A 20 -8.55 -5.75 5.91
N PRO A 21 -9.15 -5.99 7.09
CA PRO A 21 -9.37 -4.93 8.07
C PRO A 21 -8.08 -4.53 8.79
N HIS A 22 -6.99 -5.24 8.57
CA HIS A 22 -5.73 -5.03 9.26
C HIS A 22 -4.84 -4.08 8.46
N THR A 23 -4.37 -3.05 9.11
CA THR A 23 -3.33 -2.15 8.59
C THR A 23 -2.30 -1.84 9.66
N ARG A 24 -1.14 -1.33 9.23
CA ARG A 24 -0.08 -0.84 10.12
C ARG A 24 0.05 0.66 9.95
N ILE A 25 0.03 1.38 11.07
CA ILE A 25 0.14 2.84 11.09
C ILE A 25 1.38 3.30 11.83
N LEU A 26 1.96 4.40 11.40
CA LEU A 26 3.05 5.10 12.06
C LEU A 26 2.59 6.50 12.46
N ASP A 27 2.88 6.87 13.68
CA ASP A 27 2.65 8.21 14.22
C ASP A 27 3.75 9.16 13.72
N LEU A 28 3.38 10.10 12.87
CA LEU A 28 4.26 11.11 12.29
C LEU A 28 4.31 12.41 13.12
N THR A 29 3.61 12.50 14.24
CA THR A 29 3.72 13.66 15.16
C THR A 29 5.07 13.66 15.88
N LYS A 30 5.76 12.53 15.89
CA LYS A 30 7.10 12.35 16.45
C LYS A 30 8.18 12.96 15.58
N THR A 31 9.34 13.23 16.16
CA THR A 31 10.52 13.64 15.40
C THR A 31 11.07 12.52 14.52
N GLU A 32 11.86 12.85 13.51
CA GLU A 32 12.50 11.85 12.64
C GLU A 32 13.39 10.89 13.43
N ASP A 33 14.11 11.41 14.41
CA ASP A 33 14.99 10.60 15.28
C ASP A 33 14.18 9.62 16.14
N GLU A 34 13.05 10.04 16.68
CA GLU A 34 12.14 9.18 17.44
C GLU A 34 11.50 8.10 16.54
N ILE A 35 11.13 8.47 15.30
CA ILE A 35 10.62 7.52 14.33
C ILE A 35 11.69 6.50 13.96
N LEU A 36 12.90 6.95 13.64
CA LEU A 36 14.04 6.07 13.34
C LEU A 36 14.38 5.16 14.53
N ALA A 37 14.38 5.71 15.76
CA ALA A 37 14.70 4.93 16.96
C ALA A 37 13.74 3.74 17.17
N GLN A 38 12.49 3.89 16.76
CA GLN A 38 11.49 2.83 16.83
C GLN A 38 11.67 1.74 15.76
N MET A 39 12.32 2.06 14.64
CA MET A 39 12.53 1.10 13.56
C MET A 39 13.52 -0.01 13.98
N HIS A 40 13.30 -1.21 13.45
CA HIS A 40 14.26 -2.30 13.61
C HIS A 40 15.65 -1.88 13.10
N GLU A 41 16.72 -2.25 13.81
CA GLU A 41 18.11 -1.85 13.51
C GLU A 41 18.49 -2.08 12.04
N LYS A 42 18.16 -3.25 11.50
CA LYS A 42 18.45 -3.62 10.10
C LYS A 42 17.83 -2.64 9.09
N TRP A 43 16.71 -1.99 9.45
CA TRP A 43 16.03 -1.04 8.56
C TRP A 43 16.75 0.30 8.57
N ARG A 44 17.07 0.81 9.74
CA ARG A 44 17.90 2.01 9.86
C ARG A 44 19.21 1.84 9.11
N TYR A 45 19.83 0.64 9.23
CA TYR A 45 21.02 0.29 8.47
C TYR A 45 20.76 0.32 6.96
N ASN A 46 19.68 -0.29 6.46
CA ASN A 46 19.36 -0.34 5.03
C ASN A 46 19.06 1.04 4.45
N ILE A 47 18.37 1.92 5.18
CA ILE A 47 18.14 3.32 4.77
C ILE A 47 19.48 4.03 4.57
N ARG A 48 20.36 3.96 5.56
CA ARG A 48 21.70 4.58 5.49
C ARG A 48 22.55 3.96 4.38
N LEU A 49 22.48 2.65 4.23
CA LEU A 49 23.20 1.93 3.18
C LEU A 49 22.78 2.36 1.79
N ALA A 50 21.47 2.46 1.52
CA ALA A 50 20.95 2.93 0.24
C ALA A 50 21.46 4.35 -0.08
N SER A 51 21.34 5.26 0.87
CA SER A 51 21.85 6.63 0.71
C SER A 51 23.37 6.64 0.47
N LYS A 52 24.15 5.90 1.26
CA LYS A 52 25.62 5.80 1.11
C LYS A 52 26.05 5.23 -0.25
N ARG A 53 25.24 4.36 -0.84
CA ARG A 53 25.47 3.77 -2.16
C ARG A 53 25.11 4.70 -3.31
N GLY A 54 24.53 5.85 -3.04
CA GLY A 54 24.13 6.81 -4.06
C GLY A 54 22.75 6.59 -4.64
N VAL A 55 21.88 5.83 -3.94
CA VAL A 55 20.46 5.79 -4.30
C VAL A 55 19.85 7.17 -4.04
N THR A 56 19.17 7.71 -5.01
CA THR A 56 18.42 8.97 -4.91
C THR A 56 16.94 8.71 -4.98
N VAL A 57 16.13 9.53 -4.29
CA VAL A 57 14.67 9.47 -4.36
C VAL A 57 14.13 10.81 -4.78
N GLU A 58 13.21 10.79 -5.74
CA GLU A 58 12.57 11.99 -6.24
C GLU A 58 11.08 11.78 -6.49
N ARG A 59 10.32 12.85 -6.36
CA ARG A 59 8.94 12.90 -6.81
C ARG A 59 8.92 13.17 -8.31
N VAL A 60 8.17 12.36 -9.05
CA VAL A 60 7.99 12.50 -10.49
C VAL A 60 6.55 12.79 -10.85
N ASN A 61 6.33 13.40 -12.02
CA ASN A 61 4.99 13.60 -12.56
C ASN A 61 4.42 12.29 -13.12
N SER A 62 3.14 12.30 -13.44
CA SER A 62 2.39 11.19 -14.03
C SER A 62 2.46 11.14 -15.56
N SER A 63 3.57 11.55 -16.15
CA SER A 63 3.74 11.37 -17.58
C SER A 63 3.58 9.91 -17.99
N LYS A 64 3.16 9.67 -19.21
CA LYS A 64 3.01 8.31 -19.74
C LYS A 64 4.27 7.48 -19.52
N GLU A 65 5.45 8.07 -19.74
CA GLU A 65 6.74 7.42 -19.54
C GLU A 65 6.96 6.98 -18.09
N ASN A 66 6.70 7.86 -17.12
CA ASN A 66 6.85 7.54 -15.70
C ASN A 66 5.85 6.47 -15.24
N ILE A 67 4.63 6.52 -15.76
CA ILE A 67 3.63 5.48 -15.48
C ILE A 67 4.04 4.14 -16.10
N ASP A 68 4.61 4.15 -17.31
CA ASP A 68 5.12 2.93 -17.96
C ASP A 68 6.26 2.30 -17.15
N ILE A 69 7.20 3.11 -16.65
CA ILE A 69 8.29 2.65 -15.77
C ILE A 69 7.73 2.03 -14.47
N TRP A 70 6.78 2.72 -13.82
CA TRP A 70 6.17 2.20 -12.60
C TRP A 70 5.43 0.88 -12.84
N ILE A 71 4.61 0.78 -13.91
CA ILE A 71 3.88 -0.44 -14.26
C ILE A 71 4.86 -1.58 -14.55
N TRP A 72 5.95 -1.30 -15.25
CA TRP A 72 6.98 -2.31 -15.53
C TRP A 72 7.59 -2.86 -14.23
N LEU A 73 8.04 -1.98 -13.31
CA LEU A 73 8.57 -2.38 -12.00
C LEU A 73 7.52 -3.14 -11.18
N LEU A 74 6.25 -2.73 -11.26
CA LEU A 74 5.16 -3.42 -10.58
C LEU A 74 4.99 -4.85 -11.11
N HIS A 75 5.04 -5.05 -12.42
CA HIS A 75 5.00 -6.38 -13.03
C HIS A 75 6.17 -7.25 -12.59
N GLU A 76 7.39 -6.70 -12.53
CA GLU A 76 8.55 -7.43 -11.99
C GLU A 76 8.32 -7.85 -10.53
N THR A 77 7.79 -6.97 -9.72
CA THR A 77 7.47 -7.24 -8.31
C THR A 77 6.42 -8.34 -8.19
N LEU A 78 5.31 -8.22 -8.91
CA LEU A 78 4.22 -9.19 -8.89
C LEU A 78 4.68 -10.58 -9.33
N SER A 79 5.48 -10.63 -10.41
CA SER A 79 6.04 -11.88 -10.93
C SER A 79 7.00 -12.54 -9.95
N ARG A 80 7.90 -11.77 -9.36
CA ARG A 80 8.85 -12.26 -8.35
C ARG A 80 8.15 -12.84 -7.13
N ASP A 81 7.11 -12.15 -6.67
CA ASP A 81 6.42 -12.46 -5.41
C ASP A 81 5.21 -13.39 -5.64
N ASN A 82 5.03 -13.89 -6.88
CA ASN A 82 3.94 -14.77 -7.32
C ASN A 82 2.55 -14.22 -6.95
N PHE A 83 2.34 -12.93 -7.21
CA PHE A 83 1.11 -12.23 -6.86
C PHE A 83 0.32 -11.86 -8.12
N ALA A 84 -1.00 -12.04 -8.06
CA ALA A 84 -1.89 -11.63 -9.16
C ALA A 84 -2.05 -10.11 -9.17
N GLY A 85 -1.65 -9.47 -10.27
CA GLY A 85 -1.87 -8.05 -10.50
C GLY A 85 -3.16 -7.78 -11.26
N ASN A 86 -3.47 -6.49 -11.41
CA ASN A 86 -4.54 -6.01 -12.27
C ASN A 86 -4.02 -5.80 -13.71
N SER A 87 -4.95 -5.57 -14.64
CA SER A 87 -4.58 -5.23 -16.01
C SER A 87 -3.94 -3.83 -16.08
N ARG A 88 -3.12 -3.59 -17.11
CA ARG A 88 -2.57 -2.27 -17.40
C ARG A 88 -3.66 -1.20 -17.43
N LYS A 89 -4.78 -1.46 -18.12
CA LYS A 89 -5.93 -0.55 -18.20
C LYS A 89 -6.48 -0.17 -16.82
N TYR A 90 -6.49 -1.11 -15.88
CA TYR A 90 -6.89 -0.80 -14.51
C TYR A 90 -5.95 0.24 -13.87
N TYR A 91 -4.65 0.07 -14.02
CA TYR A 91 -3.68 1.01 -13.44
C TYR A 91 -3.73 2.39 -14.09
N GLU A 92 -3.95 2.46 -15.40
CA GLU A 92 -4.14 3.72 -16.12
C GLU A 92 -5.38 4.47 -15.63
N ILE A 93 -6.51 3.78 -15.45
CA ILE A 93 -7.74 4.35 -14.88
C ILE A 93 -7.49 4.80 -13.43
N PHE A 94 -6.83 3.96 -12.63
CA PHE A 94 -6.51 4.27 -11.24
C PHE A 94 -5.71 5.57 -11.13
N VAL A 95 -4.64 5.71 -11.91
CA VAL A 95 -3.84 6.93 -11.95
C VAL A 95 -4.67 8.13 -12.41
N SER A 96 -5.48 7.98 -13.46
CA SER A 96 -6.31 9.07 -13.94
C SER A 96 -7.36 9.55 -12.92
N GLU A 97 -7.86 8.67 -12.06
CA GLU A 97 -8.76 9.05 -10.96
C GLU A 97 -7.99 9.78 -9.84
N LEU A 98 -6.77 9.37 -9.53
CA LEU A 98 -5.92 10.05 -8.56
C LEU A 98 -5.55 11.47 -9.02
N GLU A 99 -5.29 11.65 -10.32
CA GLU A 99 -4.98 12.96 -10.92
C GLU A 99 -6.09 13.99 -10.70
N LYS A 100 -7.35 13.58 -10.80
CA LYS A 100 -8.50 14.47 -10.61
C LYS A 100 -8.52 15.13 -9.22
N ASN A 101 -7.97 14.46 -8.22
CA ASN A 101 -8.02 14.90 -6.84
C ASN A 101 -6.70 15.52 -6.35
N ASN A 102 -5.61 15.43 -7.13
CA ASN A 102 -4.28 15.94 -6.80
C ASN A 102 -3.80 15.58 -5.38
N GLN A 103 -4.18 14.40 -4.89
CA GLN A 103 -3.90 13.91 -3.55
C GLN A 103 -3.01 12.67 -3.57
N TRP A 104 -2.07 12.61 -4.50
CA TRP A 104 -1.18 11.48 -4.65
C TRP A 104 0.19 11.88 -5.17
N TRP A 105 1.16 11.01 -4.94
CA TRP A 105 2.51 11.20 -5.46
C TRP A 105 3.09 9.88 -5.95
N LEU A 106 3.84 9.99 -7.02
CA LEU A 106 4.71 8.94 -7.53
C LEU A 106 6.14 9.31 -7.18
N TYR A 107 6.82 8.40 -6.47
CA TYR A 107 8.24 8.53 -6.19
C TYR A 107 9.01 7.45 -6.91
N PHE A 108 10.15 7.85 -7.44
CA PHE A 108 11.16 6.95 -7.98
C PHE A 108 12.39 6.94 -7.08
N ALA A 109 12.94 5.74 -6.88
CA ALA A 109 14.27 5.56 -6.30
C ALA A 109 15.20 5.05 -7.40
N SER A 110 16.24 5.83 -7.69
CA SER A 110 17.16 5.60 -8.79
C SER A 110 18.58 5.30 -8.30
N PHE A 111 19.28 4.45 -9.03
CA PHE A 111 20.68 4.13 -8.84
C PHE A 111 21.39 4.13 -10.19
N GLU A 112 22.50 4.88 -10.30
CA GLU A 112 23.27 5.02 -11.56
C GLU A 112 22.38 5.38 -12.77
N GLY A 113 21.46 6.33 -12.57
CA GLY A 113 20.56 6.81 -13.62
C GLY A 113 19.40 5.86 -13.99
N ARG A 114 19.26 4.72 -13.33
CA ARG A 114 18.17 3.76 -13.55
C ARG A 114 17.18 3.76 -12.39
N VAL A 115 15.89 3.79 -12.66
CA VAL A 115 14.84 3.61 -11.66
C VAL A 115 14.81 2.14 -11.24
N ILE A 116 15.05 1.87 -9.96
CA ILE A 116 15.12 0.51 -9.40
C ILE A 116 14.04 0.22 -8.33
N ALA A 117 13.36 1.26 -7.86
CA ALA A 117 12.14 1.12 -7.08
C ALA A 117 11.21 2.31 -7.33
N ALA A 118 9.92 2.08 -7.13
CA ALA A 118 8.89 3.11 -7.27
C ALA A 118 7.76 2.90 -6.28
N GLY A 119 7.04 3.97 -5.95
CA GLY A 119 5.89 3.88 -5.04
C GLY A 119 4.83 4.93 -5.34
N ILE A 120 3.57 4.51 -5.25
CA ILE A 120 2.42 5.40 -5.24
C ILE A 120 1.96 5.60 -3.81
N PHE A 121 1.85 6.86 -3.42
CA PHE A 121 1.39 7.31 -2.12
C PHE A 121 0.17 8.20 -2.30
N VAL A 122 -0.85 7.97 -1.49
CA VAL A 122 -2.10 8.73 -1.52
C VAL A 122 -2.24 9.51 -0.22
N TYR A 123 -2.61 10.76 -0.33
CA TYR A 123 -2.75 11.68 0.80
C TYR A 123 -4.22 12.04 0.95
N VAL A 124 -4.84 11.54 2.00
CA VAL A 124 -6.28 11.73 2.24
C VAL A 124 -6.48 12.14 3.70
N LEU A 125 -7.12 13.30 3.90
CA LEU A 125 -7.41 13.84 5.23
C LEU A 125 -6.13 13.94 6.09
N ASP A 126 -6.03 13.11 7.11
CA ASP A 126 -4.96 13.04 8.10
C ASP A 126 -3.95 11.93 7.83
N ARG A 127 -3.96 11.32 6.63
CA ARG A 127 -3.17 10.11 6.32
C ARG A 127 -2.36 10.23 5.05
N ALA A 128 -1.13 9.76 5.15
CA ALA A 128 -0.30 9.39 4.00
C ALA A 128 -0.34 7.86 3.86
N ILE A 129 -0.87 7.37 2.75
CA ILE A 129 -1.11 5.94 2.52
C ILE A 129 -0.12 5.41 1.49
N TYR A 130 0.67 4.40 1.86
CA TYR A 130 1.48 3.63 0.91
C TYR A 130 0.59 2.67 0.13
N TYR A 131 0.21 3.06 -1.09
CA TYR A 131 -0.80 2.33 -1.85
C TYR A 131 -0.20 1.23 -2.72
N TYR A 132 0.83 1.54 -3.52
CA TYR A 132 1.55 0.58 -4.35
C TYR A 132 3.05 0.76 -4.21
N GLY A 133 3.77 -0.36 -4.04
CA GLY A 133 5.21 -0.42 -4.12
C GLY A 133 5.67 -1.34 -5.22
N ALA A 134 6.74 -0.97 -5.86
CA ALA A 134 7.35 -1.71 -6.93
C ALA A 134 8.87 -1.65 -6.82
N SER A 135 9.56 -2.71 -7.20
CA SER A 135 11.03 -2.73 -7.22
C SER A 135 11.56 -3.75 -8.21
N SER A 136 12.74 -3.47 -8.73
CA SER A 136 13.46 -4.38 -9.62
C SER A 136 13.67 -5.76 -8.99
N SER A 137 13.57 -6.79 -9.81
CA SER A 137 13.84 -8.17 -9.42
C SER A 137 15.32 -8.54 -9.52
N LYS A 138 16.15 -7.71 -10.18
CA LYS A 138 17.56 -7.97 -10.40
C LYS A 138 18.35 -7.98 -9.09
N PRO A 139 19.18 -8.99 -8.82
CA PRO A 139 19.94 -9.10 -7.57
C PRO A 139 20.83 -7.89 -7.29
N GLU A 140 21.44 -7.28 -8.31
CA GLU A 140 22.29 -6.09 -8.20
C GLU A 140 21.52 -4.86 -7.75
N ASP A 141 20.27 -4.67 -8.24
CA ASP A 141 19.40 -3.57 -7.86
C ASP A 141 18.86 -3.77 -6.43
N ARG A 142 18.48 -5.00 -6.10
CA ARG A 142 17.96 -5.36 -4.76
C ARG A 142 18.99 -5.12 -3.65
N LYS A 143 20.27 -5.33 -3.95
CA LYS A 143 21.37 -5.05 -3.01
C LYS A 143 21.44 -3.57 -2.64
N GLN A 144 20.94 -2.64 -3.48
CA GLN A 144 20.99 -1.21 -3.20
C GLN A 144 20.00 -0.74 -2.14
N MET A 145 19.08 -1.60 -1.69
CA MET A 145 18.11 -1.31 -0.63
C MET A 145 17.17 -0.12 -0.93
N ALA A 146 16.96 0.19 -2.20
CA ALA A 146 16.18 1.34 -2.65
C ALA A 146 14.76 1.44 -2.05
N PRO A 147 13.98 0.35 -1.88
CA PRO A 147 12.66 0.43 -1.26
C PRO A 147 12.66 0.99 0.17
N TYR A 148 13.76 0.82 0.91
CA TYR A 148 13.88 1.33 2.27
C TYR A 148 14.06 2.85 2.29
N LEU A 149 14.92 3.37 1.41
CA LEU A 149 15.13 4.80 1.28
C LEU A 149 13.89 5.49 0.70
N LEU A 150 13.21 4.85 -0.27
CA LEU A 150 11.94 5.32 -0.83
C LEU A 150 10.87 5.51 0.25
N GLN A 151 10.69 4.51 1.11
CA GLN A 151 9.73 4.59 2.22
C GLN A 151 10.11 5.69 3.21
N TRP A 152 11.38 5.77 3.57
CA TRP A 152 11.87 6.80 4.50
C TRP A 152 11.63 8.21 3.93
N HIS A 153 11.93 8.42 2.65
CA HIS A 153 11.67 9.69 1.96
C HIS A 153 10.18 10.06 2.02
N ALA A 154 9.29 9.12 1.72
CA ALA A 154 7.85 9.37 1.77
C ALA A 154 7.34 9.67 3.19
N ILE A 155 7.90 9.04 4.22
CA ILE A 155 7.61 9.31 5.62
C ILE A 155 8.05 10.74 5.99
N CYS A 156 9.27 11.14 5.67
CA CYS A 156 9.77 12.50 5.94
C CYS A 156 8.96 13.56 5.20
N GLU A 157 8.61 13.31 3.94
CA GLU A 157 7.77 14.23 3.15
C GLU A 157 6.37 14.38 3.75
N ALA A 158 5.71 13.28 4.14
CA ALA A 158 4.40 13.33 4.79
C ALA A 158 4.47 14.11 6.10
N ARG A 159 5.50 13.88 6.90
CA ARG A 159 5.75 14.60 8.15
C ARG A 159 5.97 16.10 7.92
N SER A 160 6.78 16.48 6.93
CA SER A 160 7.04 17.88 6.59
C SER A 160 5.77 18.67 6.20
N ARG A 161 4.73 17.94 5.76
CA ARG A 161 3.39 18.48 5.46
C ARG A 161 2.43 18.45 6.63
N ASN A 162 2.90 18.12 7.83
CA ASN A 162 2.09 17.99 9.04
C ASN A 162 1.00 16.94 8.94
N ILE A 163 1.21 15.90 8.14
CA ILE A 163 0.33 14.73 8.10
C ILE A 163 0.65 13.86 9.32
N PRO A 164 -0.32 13.62 10.23
CA PRO A 164 -0.01 12.99 11.51
C PRO A 164 0.16 11.45 11.42
N VAL A 165 -0.38 10.82 10.37
CA VAL A 165 -0.39 9.34 10.26
C VAL A 165 0.15 8.88 8.93
N TYR A 166 1.06 7.90 8.97
CA TYR A 166 1.46 7.14 7.78
C TYR A 166 0.86 5.74 7.87
N ASP A 167 0.15 5.33 6.81
CA ASP A 167 -0.58 4.07 6.75
C ASP A 167 0.04 3.17 5.67
N PHE A 168 0.51 1.99 6.09
CA PHE A 168 1.12 1.02 5.17
C PHE A 168 0.10 0.19 4.41
N LEU A 169 -1.18 0.42 4.68
CA LEU A 169 -2.27 -0.30 4.05
C LEU A 169 -2.09 -1.84 4.18
N TRP A 170 -3.10 -2.58 4.10
CA TRP A 170 -3.23 -4.04 4.06
C TRP A 170 -2.04 -4.86 4.59
N VAL A 171 -2.25 -5.43 5.77
CA VAL A 171 -1.38 -6.46 6.33
C VAL A 171 -2.17 -7.74 6.55
N ALA A 172 -1.47 -8.85 6.70
CA ALA A 172 -2.05 -10.14 7.02
C ALA A 172 -2.85 -10.09 8.34
N ASP A 173 -3.88 -10.90 8.43
CA ASP A 173 -4.54 -11.19 9.69
C ASP A 173 -3.54 -11.94 10.61
N PRO A 174 -3.16 -11.38 11.77
CA PRO A 174 -2.23 -12.04 12.68
C PRO A 174 -2.72 -13.42 13.16
N SER A 175 -4.04 -13.63 13.19
CA SER A 175 -4.65 -14.89 13.60
C SER A 175 -4.64 -15.96 12.50
N ASN A 176 -4.32 -15.60 11.25
CA ASN A 176 -4.30 -16.51 10.12
C ASN A 176 -2.86 -16.69 9.59
N PRO A 177 -2.17 -17.79 9.92
CA PRO A 177 -0.81 -18.06 9.46
C PRO A 177 -0.70 -18.25 7.94
N ASP A 178 -1.79 -18.65 7.28
CA ASP A 178 -1.85 -18.90 5.84
C ASP A 178 -2.35 -17.68 5.03
N ASP A 179 -2.38 -16.50 5.63
CA ASP A 179 -2.81 -15.28 4.95
C ASP A 179 -1.84 -14.95 3.81
N THR A 180 -2.40 -14.75 2.62
CA THR A 180 -1.63 -14.45 1.40
C THR A 180 -0.82 -13.16 1.46
N LEU A 181 -1.14 -12.26 2.41
CA LEU A 181 -0.40 -11.02 2.64
C LEU A 181 0.78 -11.18 3.60
N ARG A 182 1.10 -12.39 4.08
CA ARG A 182 2.15 -12.61 5.08
C ARG A 182 3.50 -12.04 4.64
N TRP A 183 3.92 -12.33 3.43
CA TRP A 183 5.19 -11.86 2.88
C TRP A 183 5.31 -10.32 2.79
N VAL A 184 4.20 -9.63 2.44
CA VAL A 184 4.12 -8.17 2.44
C VAL A 184 4.15 -7.63 3.87
N THR A 185 3.50 -8.35 4.79
CA THR A 185 3.47 -8.00 6.20
C THR A 185 4.85 -8.07 6.81
N ASP A 186 5.63 -9.11 6.52
CA ASP A 186 7.02 -9.24 6.99
C ASP A 186 7.92 -8.08 6.55
N PHE A 187 7.68 -7.54 5.36
CA PHE A 187 8.33 -6.31 4.93
C PHE A 187 7.87 -5.13 5.77
N LYS A 188 6.59 -4.96 5.98
CA LYS A 188 6.00 -3.83 6.71
C LYS A 188 6.28 -3.89 8.21
N GLU A 189 6.29 -5.05 8.84
CA GLU A 189 6.48 -5.23 10.30
C GLU A 189 7.81 -4.71 10.83
N LYS A 190 8.82 -4.64 10.00
CA LYS A 190 10.15 -4.17 10.38
C LYS A 190 10.25 -2.66 10.63
N PHE A 191 9.22 -1.86 10.30
CA PHE A 191 9.17 -0.41 10.58
C PHE A 191 8.65 -0.06 11.99
N TRP A 192 8.28 -0.99 12.82
CA TRP A 192 7.66 -0.80 14.14
C TRP A 192 6.40 0.07 14.15
N TRP A 193 5.26 -0.60 14.03
CA TRP A 193 3.95 -0.01 13.84
C TRP A 193 2.98 -0.40 14.94
N THR A 194 1.96 0.42 15.06
CA THR A 194 0.75 -0.01 15.72
C THR A 194 -0.14 -0.77 14.73
N LEU A 195 -0.51 -1.99 15.05
CA LEU A 195 -1.55 -2.71 14.32
C LEU A 195 -2.88 -2.01 14.57
N LEU A 196 -3.51 -1.53 13.51
CA LEU A 196 -4.86 -1.01 13.54
C LEU A 196 -5.80 -2.02 12.90
N VAL A 197 -6.83 -2.41 13.63
CA VAL A 197 -7.91 -3.25 13.11
C VAL A 197 -9.08 -2.33 12.80
N LEU A 198 -9.35 -2.13 11.53
CA LEU A 198 -10.48 -1.31 11.08
C LEU A 198 -11.80 -2.01 11.43
N PRO A 199 -12.86 -1.25 11.74
CA PRO A 199 -14.18 -1.82 12.02
C PRO A 199 -14.69 -2.63 10.83
N GLU A 200 -15.52 -3.63 11.09
CA GLU A 200 -16.16 -4.42 10.04
C GLU A 200 -16.93 -3.50 9.09
N LYS A 201 -16.79 -3.76 7.77
CA LYS A 201 -17.53 -3.01 6.76
C LYS A 201 -19.01 -3.25 6.87
N ILE A 202 -19.76 -2.18 6.98
CA ILE A 202 -21.22 -2.21 6.94
C ILE A 202 -21.65 -1.85 5.52
N LEU A 203 -22.41 -2.74 4.88
CA LEU A 203 -22.97 -2.52 3.57
C LEU A 203 -24.44 -2.12 3.70
N PHE A 204 -24.75 -0.92 3.26
CA PHE A 204 -26.14 -0.43 3.18
C PHE A 204 -26.62 -0.58 1.74
N PRO A 205 -27.53 -1.52 1.42
CA PRO A 205 -28.11 -1.61 0.08
C PRO A 205 -29.08 -0.44 -0.13
N LEU A 206 -28.64 0.57 -0.88
CA LEU A 206 -29.42 1.77 -1.17
C LEU A 206 -30.46 1.54 -2.28
N SER A 207 -30.47 0.38 -2.93
CA SER A 207 -31.47 0.05 -3.96
C SER A 207 -31.73 -1.45 -4.02
N TRP A 208 -32.95 -1.82 -4.42
CA TRP A 208 -33.34 -3.21 -4.64
C TRP A 208 -32.47 -3.91 -5.71
N LYS A 209 -31.98 -3.16 -6.70
CA LYS A 209 -31.06 -3.68 -7.75
C LYS A 209 -29.77 -4.21 -7.15
N TYR A 210 -29.26 -3.55 -6.12
CA TYR A 210 -28.06 -4.01 -5.42
C TYR A 210 -28.32 -5.30 -4.61
N SER A 211 -29.49 -5.41 -4.01
CA SER A 211 -29.89 -6.64 -3.31
C SER A 211 -30.02 -7.82 -4.28
N VAL A 212 -30.58 -7.63 -5.47
CA VAL A 212 -30.63 -8.64 -6.53
C VAL A 212 -29.21 -9.03 -7.00
N PHE A 213 -28.33 -8.04 -7.21
CA PHE A 213 -26.93 -8.30 -7.55
C PHE A 213 -26.24 -9.18 -6.50
N LEU A 214 -26.44 -8.91 -5.21
CA LEU A 214 -25.88 -9.71 -4.14
C LEU A 214 -26.38 -11.16 -4.12
N ILE A 215 -27.66 -11.38 -4.44
CA ILE A 215 -28.26 -12.72 -4.55
C ILE A 215 -27.63 -13.49 -5.72
N ILE A 216 -27.57 -12.88 -6.90
CA ILE A 216 -26.97 -13.49 -8.11
C ILE A 216 -25.50 -13.83 -7.85
N PHE A 217 -24.74 -12.93 -7.25
CA PHE A 217 -23.34 -13.14 -6.90
C PHE A 217 -23.16 -14.29 -5.92
N LYS A 218 -24.04 -14.41 -4.93
CA LYS A 218 -24.04 -15.50 -3.96
C LYS A 218 -24.29 -16.85 -4.61
N ILE A 219 -25.27 -16.93 -5.53
CA ILE A 219 -25.59 -18.15 -6.30
C ILE A 219 -24.38 -18.56 -7.17
N LYS A 220 -23.79 -17.59 -7.89
CA LYS A 220 -22.63 -17.84 -8.78
C LYS A 220 -21.40 -18.35 -8.05
N ASN A 221 -21.23 -17.99 -6.77
CA ASN A 221 -20.12 -18.49 -5.96
C ASN A 221 -20.40 -19.86 -5.32
N LEU A 222 -21.66 -20.23 -5.14
CA LEU A 222 -22.04 -21.58 -4.70
C LEU A 222 -21.84 -22.62 -5.80
N THR A 223 -22.04 -22.22 -7.06
CA THR A 223 -21.83 -23.11 -8.23
C THR A 223 -20.36 -23.29 -8.63
N LYS A 224 -19.45 -22.44 -8.18
CA LYS A 224 -18.00 -22.57 -8.40
C LYS A 224 -17.28 -23.45 -7.37
N LYS A 225 -17.97 -23.95 -6.36
CA LYS A 225 -17.43 -24.85 -5.32
C LYS A 225 -17.76 -26.34 -5.56
N LYS A 226 -18.29 -26.67 -6.72
CA LYS A 226 -18.34 -28.02 -7.27
C LYS A 226 -17.35 -28.11 -8.42
#